data_a1b138a31659ca194d04f5157baaed6e
#
_entry.id   a1b138a31659ca194d04f5157baaed6e
#
_cell.length_a   1.000
_cell.length_b   1.000
_cell.length_c   1.000
_cell.angle_alpha   90.00
_cell.angle_beta   90.00
_cell.angle_gamma   90.00
#
_symmetry.space_group_name_H-M   'P 1'
#
loop_
_entity.id
_entity.type
_entity.pdbx_description
1 polymer ?
#
loop_
_entity_poly.entity_id
_entity_poly.type
_entity_poly.pdbx_seq_one_letter_code
_entity_poly.pdbx_strand_id
1 'polypeptide(L)'
;MGQISLKKLQKKRKDILEGSIEENIICPFCSTIINSTSNYDQLNNHLQECGNKYYDSNYKINHEIYSVKEDQNLNKLILNELNIYKNNIRKNDKENMDFNIKIDELHKEIRKFKISWEEGAEQININRINIIKESIEQINNINIFKEWKINFIGETNYDAGGIMREWFTTLFKALEDEQLQLFIKSDTDIFSYTINPLLKRNNNNFKYFSLIGKLIAKALIDNITVNICFNKLIYKMILQEKIEINELVFINKSLYNSLENMTNMECSDLGLSYNIEFKDYKNNYHSFDIIKNGINIPVRDMKDFINKRIDFMTSLYEPFIKRIRDTLFDIIPKEVIQSFTSEQLELLINGRPFIDLEDWKQFTEYREPYNLNNKIIIWFWDILSQLTQNELGNLLMFTTGTSRVPLGGFEHLESNRGNISRFTIEAIPYVPNTKNFIKAHTCFNRLDIPYFKNREELKEAILFICNNRILGFGID
;
A
#
# COMPACT_ATOMS: atom_id res chain seq x y z
N MET A 1 -7.92 -4.64 -14.50
CA MET A 1 -7.80 -5.66 -15.58
C MET A 1 -9.10 -5.92 -16.34
N GLY A 2 -10.27 -5.95 -15.70
CA GLY A 2 -11.55 -6.23 -16.38
C GLY A 2 -11.95 -5.27 -17.50
N GLN A 3 -11.78 -3.96 -17.33
CA GLN A 3 -12.22 -2.99 -18.35
C GLN A 3 -11.31 -2.92 -19.58
N ILE A 4 -9.99 -3.10 -19.41
CA ILE A 4 -9.05 -3.17 -20.56
C ILE A 4 -9.28 -4.45 -21.35
N SER A 5 -9.61 -5.55 -20.68
CA SER A 5 -10.00 -6.82 -21.29
C SER A 5 -11.31 -6.69 -22.07
N LEU A 6 -12.33 -6.00 -21.52
CA LEU A 6 -13.62 -5.77 -22.17
C LEU A 6 -13.51 -4.86 -23.42
N LYS A 7 -12.74 -3.77 -23.35
CA LYS A 7 -12.51 -2.88 -24.53
C LYS A 7 -11.71 -3.57 -25.64
N LYS A 8 -10.69 -4.37 -25.28
CA LYS A 8 -9.97 -5.20 -26.26
C LYS A 8 -10.86 -6.29 -26.88
N LEU A 9 -11.71 -6.91 -26.08
CA LEU A 9 -12.72 -7.86 -26.56
C LEU A 9 -13.75 -7.18 -27.46
N GLN A 10 -14.22 -5.97 -27.10
CA GLN A 10 -15.15 -5.20 -27.93
C GLN A 10 -14.53 -4.76 -29.27
N LYS A 11 -13.22 -4.42 -29.29
CA LYS A 11 -12.51 -4.09 -30.52
C LYS A 11 -12.29 -5.34 -31.40
N LYS A 12 -11.78 -6.44 -30.81
CA LYS A 12 -11.62 -7.73 -31.48
C LYS A 12 -12.95 -8.26 -32.02
N ARG A 13 -14.02 -8.00 -31.32
CA ARG A 13 -15.41 -8.30 -31.67
C ARG A 13 -15.94 -7.50 -32.86
N LYS A 14 -15.56 -6.21 -32.97
CA LYS A 14 -15.90 -5.40 -34.14
C LYS A 14 -15.20 -5.93 -35.39
N ASP A 15 -13.93 -6.34 -35.26
CA ASP A 15 -13.11 -6.92 -36.32
C ASP A 15 -13.66 -8.29 -36.78
N ILE A 16 -14.24 -9.11 -35.88
CA ILE A 16 -14.89 -10.41 -36.20
C ILE A 16 -16.23 -10.19 -36.92
N LEU A 17 -17.02 -9.18 -36.50
CA LEU A 17 -18.33 -8.86 -37.12
C LEU A 17 -18.15 -8.26 -38.52
N GLU A 18 -16.99 -7.68 -38.84
CA GLU A 18 -16.63 -7.16 -40.17
C GLU A 18 -16.04 -8.26 -41.08
N GLY A 19 -16.04 -9.54 -40.64
CA GLY A 19 -15.62 -10.70 -41.45
C GLY A 19 -14.12 -10.83 -41.66
N SER A 20 -13.31 -10.15 -40.86
CA SER A 20 -11.87 -10.06 -41.05
C SER A 20 -11.01 -11.10 -40.31
N ILE A 21 -11.57 -11.84 -39.32
CA ILE A 21 -10.81 -12.84 -38.54
C ILE A 21 -11.70 -13.99 -38.05
N GLU A 22 -11.36 -15.22 -38.39
CA GLU A 22 -11.92 -16.46 -37.79
C GLU A 22 -11.06 -16.87 -36.58
N GLU A 23 -11.31 -16.33 -35.40
CA GLU A 23 -10.63 -16.77 -34.18
C GLU A 23 -11.61 -17.13 -33.07
N ASN A 24 -11.31 -18.21 -32.35
CA ASN A 24 -12.04 -18.60 -31.15
C ASN A 24 -11.87 -17.58 -30.02
N ILE A 25 -12.95 -17.19 -29.38
CA ILE A 25 -12.97 -16.23 -28.27
C ILE A 25 -12.90 -17.03 -26.96
N ILE A 26 -11.90 -16.74 -26.10
CA ILE A 26 -11.80 -17.33 -24.77
C ILE A 26 -12.50 -16.44 -23.76
N CYS A 27 -13.46 -16.99 -23.02
CA CYS A 27 -14.14 -16.27 -21.95
C CYS A 27 -13.12 -15.90 -20.84
N PRO A 28 -12.99 -14.61 -20.47
CA PRO A 28 -12.02 -14.18 -19.45
C PRO A 28 -12.40 -14.61 -18.01
N PHE A 29 -13.62 -15.08 -17.79
CA PHE A 29 -14.10 -15.48 -16.48
C PHE A 29 -14.02 -17.00 -16.23
N CYS A 30 -14.37 -17.82 -17.24
CA CYS A 30 -14.39 -19.28 -17.09
C CYS A 30 -13.41 -20.02 -18.01
N SER A 31 -12.62 -19.31 -18.83
CA SER A 31 -11.68 -19.84 -19.81
C SER A 31 -12.31 -20.79 -20.87
N THR A 32 -13.62 -20.81 -21.01
CA THR A 32 -14.31 -21.59 -22.05
C THR A 32 -14.05 -20.97 -23.42
N ILE A 33 -13.74 -21.80 -24.40
CA ILE A 33 -13.57 -21.39 -25.79
C ILE A 33 -14.97 -21.28 -26.42
N ILE A 34 -15.30 -20.09 -26.94
CA ILE A 34 -16.58 -19.81 -27.62
C ILE A 34 -16.27 -19.69 -29.11
N ASN A 35 -16.91 -20.54 -29.92
CA ASN A 35 -16.69 -20.54 -31.36
C ASN A 35 -17.21 -19.23 -31.99
N SER A 36 -16.46 -18.71 -32.96
CA SER A 36 -16.77 -17.48 -33.69
C SER A 36 -18.10 -17.54 -34.47
N THR A 37 -18.64 -18.74 -34.70
CA THR A 37 -19.95 -18.97 -35.34
C THR A 37 -21.15 -18.83 -34.40
N SER A 38 -20.93 -18.63 -33.11
CA SER A 38 -22.02 -18.42 -32.14
C SER A 38 -22.71 -17.08 -32.34
N ASN A 39 -24.04 -17.06 -32.32
CA ASN A 39 -24.83 -15.84 -32.45
C ASN A 39 -24.43 -14.81 -31.38
N TYR A 40 -24.40 -13.54 -31.74
CA TYR A 40 -24.06 -12.40 -30.90
C TYR A 40 -24.74 -12.41 -29.52
N ASP A 41 -26.02 -12.77 -29.47
CA ASP A 41 -26.80 -12.82 -28.24
C ASP A 41 -26.33 -13.95 -27.31
N GLN A 42 -25.92 -15.08 -27.87
CA GLN A 42 -25.37 -16.21 -27.09
C GLN A 42 -24.01 -15.87 -26.47
N LEU A 43 -23.16 -15.17 -27.20
CA LEU A 43 -21.87 -14.70 -26.68
C LEU A 43 -22.07 -13.67 -25.56
N ASN A 44 -23.00 -12.73 -25.78
CA ASN A 44 -23.26 -11.67 -24.81
C ASN A 44 -23.91 -12.21 -23.54
N ASN A 45 -24.86 -13.14 -23.67
CA ASN A 45 -25.51 -13.83 -22.54
C ASN A 45 -24.48 -14.65 -21.74
N HIS A 46 -23.62 -15.41 -22.42
CA HIS A 46 -22.57 -16.17 -21.74
C HIS A 46 -21.62 -15.25 -20.96
N LEU A 47 -21.16 -14.15 -21.53
CA LEU A 47 -20.26 -13.20 -20.87
C LEU A 47 -20.92 -12.50 -19.68
N GLN A 48 -22.20 -12.17 -19.78
CA GLN A 48 -22.98 -11.60 -18.66
C GLN A 48 -23.20 -12.62 -17.55
N GLU A 49 -23.62 -13.85 -17.88
CA GLU A 49 -23.85 -14.90 -16.88
C GLU A 49 -22.57 -15.33 -16.18
N CYS A 50 -21.47 -15.50 -16.93
CA CYS A 50 -20.18 -15.80 -16.36
C CYS A 50 -19.61 -14.67 -15.53
N GLY A 51 -19.76 -13.43 -15.98
CA GLY A 51 -19.38 -12.25 -15.21
C GLY A 51 -20.14 -12.18 -13.89
N ASN A 52 -21.46 -12.33 -13.92
CA ASN A 52 -22.28 -12.33 -12.72
C ASN A 52 -21.91 -13.50 -11.76
N LYS A 53 -21.76 -14.72 -12.27
CA LYS A 53 -21.32 -15.87 -11.44
C LYS A 53 -19.93 -15.67 -10.85
N TYR A 54 -19.00 -15.08 -11.59
CA TYR A 54 -17.65 -14.77 -11.11
C TYR A 54 -17.69 -13.70 -10.01
N TYR A 55 -18.50 -12.66 -10.19
CA TYR A 55 -18.70 -11.63 -9.17
C TYR A 55 -19.44 -12.17 -7.94
N ASP A 56 -20.49 -12.96 -8.13
CA ASP A 56 -21.23 -13.58 -7.02
C ASP A 56 -20.40 -14.61 -6.25
N SER A 57 -19.58 -15.42 -6.92
CA SER A 57 -18.71 -16.39 -6.26
C SER A 57 -17.55 -15.71 -5.51
N ASN A 58 -16.95 -14.69 -6.08
CA ASN A 58 -15.94 -13.89 -5.38
C ASN A 58 -16.54 -13.06 -4.23
N TYR A 59 -17.78 -12.57 -4.39
CA TYR A 59 -18.50 -11.90 -3.32
C TYR A 59 -18.81 -12.86 -2.16
N LYS A 60 -19.27 -14.10 -2.45
CA LYS A 60 -19.49 -15.15 -1.44
C LYS A 60 -18.17 -15.62 -0.79
N ILE A 61 -17.13 -15.87 -1.57
CA ILE A 61 -15.81 -16.27 -1.04
C ILE A 61 -15.26 -15.16 -0.12
N ASN A 62 -15.35 -13.90 -0.52
CA ASN A 62 -14.93 -12.81 0.35
C ASN A 62 -15.84 -12.69 1.58
N HIS A 63 -17.16 -12.91 1.48
CA HIS A 63 -18.04 -12.90 2.63
C HIS A 63 -17.86 -14.11 3.56
N GLU A 64 -17.56 -15.29 3.04
CA GLU A 64 -17.26 -16.48 3.85
C GLU A 64 -15.88 -16.38 4.52
N ILE A 65 -14.90 -15.74 3.91
CA ILE A 65 -13.60 -15.43 4.53
C ILE A 65 -13.77 -14.37 5.64
N TYR A 66 -14.69 -13.43 5.51
CA TYR A 66 -14.98 -12.43 6.55
C TYR A 66 -15.99 -12.91 7.61
N SER A 67 -16.71 -14.02 7.36
CA SER A 67 -17.59 -14.67 8.37
C SER A 67 -16.87 -15.68 9.27
N VAL A 68 -15.55 -15.86 9.12
CA VAL A 68 -14.72 -16.50 10.13
C VAL A 68 -14.80 -15.60 11.36
N LYS A 69 -15.51 -16.10 12.38
CA LYS A 69 -15.74 -15.54 13.70
C LYS A 69 -14.70 -14.48 14.02
N GLU A 70 -15.18 -13.24 14.19
CA GLU A 70 -14.42 -12.15 14.79
C GLU A 70 -13.56 -12.71 15.90
N ASP A 71 -12.27 -12.84 15.66
CA ASP A 71 -11.35 -13.26 16.70
C ASP A 71 -11.29 -12.07 17.66
N GLN A 72 -12.10 -12.16 18.74
CA GLN A 72 -12.19 -11.11 19.76
C GLN A 72 -10.81 -10.77 20.33
N ASN A 73 -9.84 -11.70 20.21
CA ASN A 73 -8.45 -11.47 20.56
C ASN A 73 -7.71 -10.61 19.54
N LEU A 74 -7.98 -10.75 18.24
CA LEU A 74 -7.35 -9.91 17.20
C LEU A 74 -7.86 -8.48 17.30
N ASN A 75 -9.18 -8.30 17.46
CA ASN A 75 -9.77 -6.98 17.69
C ASN A 75 -9.28 -6.35 19.00
N LYS A 76 -9.05 -7.16 20.04
CA LYS A 76 -8.50 -6.70 21.31
C LYS A 76 -7.01 -6.33 21.21
N LEU A 77 -6.23 -7.03 20.40
CA LEU A 77 -4.83 -6.69 20.11
C LEU A 77 -4.74 -5.42 19.28
N ILE A 78 -5.54 -5.30 18.21
CA ILE A 78 -5.62 -4.07 17.39
C ILE A 78 -6.09 -2.89 18.25
N LEU A 79 -7.12 -3.06 19.08
CA LEU A 79 -7.58 -2.04 20.01
C LEU A 79 -6.54 -1.70 21.10
N ASN A 80 -5.75 -2.67 21.56
CA ASN A 80 -4.66 -2.41 22.48
C ASN A 80 -3.52 -1.64 21.81
N GLU A 81 -3.11 -2.00 20.62
CA GLU A 81 -2.10 -1.24 19.86
C GLU A 81 -2.60 0.17 19.52
N LEU A 82 -3.86 0.31 19.14
CA LEU A 82 -4.50 1.60 18.91
C LEU A 82 -4.59 2.44 20.19
N ASN A 83 -4.88 1.81 21.32
CA ASN A 83 -4.90 2.47 22.63
C ASN A 83 -3.48 2.84 23.11
N ILE A 84 -2.49 1.98 22.86
CA ILE A 84 -1.08 2.29 23.10
C ILE A 84 -0.64 3.46 22.21
N TYR A 85 -1.00 3.45 20.94
CA TYR A 85 -0.73 4.54 20.01
C TYR A 85 -1.41 5.85 20.44
N LYS A 86 -2.73 5.81 20.74
CA LYS A 86 -3.48 6.98 21.28
C LYS A 86 -2.95 7.48 22.62
N ASN A 87 -2.54 6.56 23.50
CA ASN A 87 -1.97 6.92 24.81
C ASN A 87 -0.54 7.45 24.68
N ASN A 88 0.25 6.96 23.72
CA ASN A 88 1.57 7.49 23.40
C ASN A 88 1.47 8.88 22.79
N ILE A 89 0.52 9.14 21.91
CA ILE A 89 0.25 10.50 21.38
C ILE A 89 -0.19 11.44 22.52
N ARG A 90 -0.99 10.99 23.49
CA ARG A 90 -1.48 11.83 24.60
C ARG A 90 -0.50 11.95 25.77
N LYS A 91 0.39 11.00 25.98
CA LYS A 91 1.31 10.98 27.14
C LYS A 91 2.64 11.69 26.91
N ASN A 92 3.03 11.99 25.70
CA ASN A 92 4.37 12.46 25.41
C ASN A 92 4.42 13.76 24.60
N ASP A 93 3.91 14.86 25.18
CA ASP A 93 4.20 16.20 24.64
C ASP A 93 5.72 16.41 24.41
N LYS A 94 6.56 15.79 25.25
CA LYS A 94 8.02 15.89 25.17
C LYS A 94 8.59 15.04 24.02
N GLU A 95 8.08 13.84 23.76
CA GLU A 95 8.49 12.99 22.62
C GLU A 95 7.94 13.51 21.30
N ASN A 96 6.74 14.07 21.29
CA ASN A 96 6.17 14.76 20.13
C ASN A 96 6.96 16.03 19.79
N MET A 97 7.40 16.77 20.81
CA MET A 97 8.25 17.93 20.63
C MET A 97 9.61 17.53 20.07
N ASP A 98 10.21 16.42 20.56
CA ASP A 98 11.45 15.87 20.04
C ASP A 98 11.30 15.42 18.58
N PHE A 99 10.18 14.80 18.21
CA PHE A 99 9.91 14.36 16.83
C PHE A 99 9.77 15.54 15.86
N ASN A 100 9.05 16.59 16.23
CA ASN A 100 8.92 17.80 15.40
C ASN A 100 10.27 18.51 15.20
N ILE A 101 11.11 18.57 16.24
CA ILE A 101 12.47 19.13 16.13
C ILE A 101 13.29 18.34 15.12
N LYS A 102 13.22 17.01 15.14
CA LYS A 102 13.91 16.15 14.18
C LYS A 102 13.40 16.34 12.75
N ILE A 103 12.10 16.53 12.56
CA ILE A 103 11.50 16.84 11.25
C ILE A 103 12.00 18.20 10.75
N ASP A 104 12.04 19.21 11.59
CA ASP A 104 12.56 20.53 11.23
C ASP A 104 14.05 20.47 10.85
N GLU A 105 14.84 19.68 11.57
CA GLU A 105 16.25 19.44 11.25
C GLU A 105 16.40 18.73 9.90
N LEU A 106 15.60 17.69 9.64
CA LEU A 106 15.56 17.01 8.35
C LEU A 106 15.24 18.00 7.21
N HIS A 107 14.19 18.79 7.37
CA HIS A 107 13.83 19.77 6.35
C HIS A 107 14.90 20.86 6.18
N LYS A 108 15.57 21.24 7.24
CA LYS A 108 16.69 22.20 7.19
C LYS A 108 17.88 21.64 6.39
N GLU A 109 18.21 20.36 6.60
CA GLU A 109 19.27 19.70 5.83
C GLU A 109 18.88 19.53 4.36
N ILE A 110 17.66 19.09 4.07
CA ILE A 110 17.16 18.96 2.69
C ILE A 110 17.18 20.29 1.96
N ARG A 111 16.78 21.40 2.62
CA ARG A 111 16.77 22.74 2.01
C ARG A 111 18.13 23.21 1.53
N LYS A 112 19.24 22.71 2.07
CA LYS A 112 20.59 23.05 1.61
C LYS A 112 20.90 22.56 0.18
N PHE A 113 20.21 21.51 -0.24
CA PHE A 113 20.43 20.83 -1.53
C PHE A 113 19.27 20.99 -2.50
N LYS A 114 18.08 21.40 -2.00
CA LYS A 114 16.88 21.55 -2.82
C LYS A 114 17.08 22.68 -3.84
N ILE A 115 16.88 22.36 -5.09
CA ILE A 115 17.04 23.29 -6.22
C ILE A 115 15.70 23.97 -6.50
N SER A 116 15.72 25.28 -6.70
CA SER A 116 14.52 26.06 -7.01
C SER A 116 13.83 25.56 -8.28
N TRP A 117 12.50 25.61 -8.32
CA TRP A 117 11.71 25.32 -9.50
C TRP A 117 12.03 26.24 -10.69
N GLU A 118 12.57 27.44 -10.42
CA GLU A 118 13.02 28.41 -11.42
C GLU A 118 14.22 27.88 -12.24
N GLU A 119 15.01 26.97 -11.67
CA GLU A 119 16.13 26.32 -12.35
C GLU A 119 15.69 25.12 -13.22
N GLY A 120 14.37 24.95 -13.41
CA GLY A 120 13.76 23.93 -14.21
C GLY A 120 13.48 22.64 -13.45
N ALA A 121 12.63 21.80 -14.05
CA ALA A 121 12.20 20.52 -13.52
C ALA A 121 12.74 19.36 -14.38
N GLU A 122 12.94 18.21 -13.77
CA GLU A 122 13.27 16.96 -14.48
C GLU A 122 11.99 16.35 -15.06
N GLN A 123 11.99 16.06 -16.35
CA GLN A 123 10.85 15.43 -17.03
C GLN A 123 11.00 13.92 -17.03
N ILE A 124 10.00 13.21 -16.54
CA ILE A 124 9.98 11.74 -16.45
C ILE A 124 8.77 11.25 -17.25
N ASN A 125 9.02 10.61 -18.40
CA ASN A 125 7.98 10.10 -19.28
C ASN A 125 7.83 8.60 -19.10
N ILE A 126 6.69 8.15 -18.58
CA ILE A 126 6.48 6.76 -18.13
C ILE A 126 5.31 6.13 -18.89
N ASN A 127 5.54 4.94 -19.42
CA ASN A 127 4.46 4.06 -19.85
C ASN A 127 4.00 3.20 -18.66
N ARG A 128 2.72 3.22 -18.33
CA ARG A 128 2.16 2.44 -17.18
C ARG A 128 2.47 0.95 -17.24
N ILE A 129 2.58 0.37 -18.45
CA ILE A 129 2.87 -1.06 -18.61
C ILE A 129 4.30 -1.39 -18.18
N ASN A 130 5.24 -0.45 -18.42
CA ASN A 130 6.67 -0.63 -18.15
C ASN A 130 7.14 0.21 -16.95
N ILE A 131 6.23 0.60 -16.06
CA ILE A 131 6.47 1.62 -15.03
C ILE A 131 7.75 1.35 -14.21
N ILE A 132 8.01 0.12 -13.80
CA ILE A 132 9.20 -0.21 -12.98
C ILE A 132 10.48 -0.01 -13.81
N LYS A 133 10.52 -0.60 -15.00
CA LYS A 133 11.71 -0.55 -15.86
C LYS A 133 12.07 0.88 -16.23
N GLU A 134 11.09 1.64 -16.75
CA GLU A 134 11.30 3.01 -17.18
C GLU A 134 11.59 3.96 -16.02
N SER A 135 11.00 3.73 -14.84
CA SER A 135 11.34 4.48 -13.64
C SER A 135 12.80 4.25 -13.21
N ILE A 136 13.28 2.99 -13.22
CA ILE A 136 14.69 2.70 -12.92
C ILE A 136 15.63 3.39 -13.90
N GLU A 137 15.34 3.32 -15.20
CA GLU A 137 16.19 3.88 -16.26
C GLU A 137 16.26 5.41 -16.19
N GLN A 138 15.14 6.08 -15.97
CA GLN A 138 15.09 7.54 -15.96
C GLN A 138 15.58 8.15 -14.64
N ILE A 139 15.16 7.61 -13.49
CA ILE A 139 15.52 8.16 -12.18
C ILE A 139 17.03 8.06 -11.90
N ASN A 140 17.73 7.12 -12.52
CA ASN A 140 19.18 7.03 -12.36
C ASN A 140 19.96 8.18 -12.99
N ASN A 141 19.37 8.92 -13.92
CA ASN A 141 20.02 9.93 -14.72
C ASN A 141 19.57 11.36 -14.44
N ILE A 142 18.69 11.56 -13.44
CA ILE A 142 18.11 12.87 -13.11
C ILE A 142 18.52 13.33 -11.71
N ASN A 143 18.43 14.65 -11.50
CA ASN A 143 18.73 15.24 -10.21
C ASN A 143 17.56 15.05 -9.24
N ILE A 144 17.82 14.37 -8.11
CA ILE A 144 16.78 14.07 -7.11
C ILE A 144 16.31 15.31 -6.34
N PHE A 145 17.13 16.36 -6.26
CA PHE A 145 16.82 17.60 -5.54
C PHE A 145 16.04 18.62 -6.37
N LYS A 146 15.88 18.38 -7.69
CA LYS A 146 14.98 19.14 -8.54
C LYS A 146 13.54 18.67 -8.41
N GLU A 147 12.61 19.54 -8.80
CA GLU A 147 11.22 19.13 -9.03
C GLU A 147 11.16 18.06 -10.12
N TRP A 148 10.38 17.00 -9.90
CA TRP A 148 10.11 15.97 -10.91
C TRP A 148 8.71 16.17 -11.49
N LYS A 149 8.64 16.22 -12.82
CA LYS A 149 7.38 16.28 -13.58
C LYS A 149 7.15 14.95 -14.26
N ILE A 150 6.22 14.19 -13.72
CA ILE A 150 5.84 12.88 -14.24
C ILE A 150 4.84 13.07 -15.38
N ASN A 151 5.03 12.36 -16.48
CA ASN A 151 4.15 12.34 -17.62
C ASN A 151 3.84 10.90 -18.02
N PHE A 152 2.58 10.47 -17.93
CA PHE A 152 2.16 9.17 -18.42
C PHE A 152 1.94 9.24 -19.95
N ILE A 153 2.73 8.47 -20.70
CA ILE A 153 2.71 8.47 -22.15
C ILE A 153 1.34 8.00 -22.67
N GLY A 154 0.73 8.84 -23.51
CA GLY A 154 -0.58 8.55 -24.13
C GLY A 154 -1.78 9.00 -23.30
N GLU A 155 -1.56 9.70 -22.19
CA GLU A 155 -2.62 10.28 -21.37
C GLU A 155 -2.60 11.80 -21.48
N THR A 156 -3.79 12.42 -21.41
CA THR A 156 -3.91 13.88 -21.34
C THR A 156 -3.65 14.31 -19.90
N ASN A 157 -2.47 14.89 -19.68
CA ASN A 157 -2.05 15.32 -18.36
C ASN A 157 -2.58 16.73 -18.06
N TYR A 158 -3.67 16.84 -17.34
CA TYR A 158 -4.03 18.08 -16.67
C TYR A 158 -3.34 18.08 -15.30
N ASP A 159 -2.13 18.67 -15.26
CA ASP A 159 -1.30 18.62 -14.07
C ASP A 159 -1.75 19.66 -13.02
N ALA A 160 -2.27 19.16 -11.92
CA ALA A 160 -2.36 19.88 -10.66
C ALA A 160 -1.52 19.21 -9.55
N GLY A 161 -0.46 18.42 -9.92
CA GLY A 161 0.45 17.73 -8.99
C GLY A 161 0.00 16.34 -8.51
N GLY A 162 -1.17 15.82 -8.98
CA GLY A 162 -1.66 14.47 -8.66
C GLY A 162 -0.85 13.36 -9.28
N ILE A 163 -0.25 13.64 -10.42
CA ILE A 163 0.46 12.67 -11.22
C ILE A 163 1.67 12.09 -10.48
N MET A 164 2.36 12.91 -9.69
CA MET A 164 3.49 12.45 -8.88
C MET A 164 3.06 11.42 -7.82
N ARG A 165 1.98 11.69 -7.08
CA ARG A 165 1.44 10.75 -6.07
C ARG A 165 0.88 9.50 -6.73
N GLU A 166 0.20 9.65 -7.85
CA GLU A 166 -0.29 8.52 -8.65
C GLU A 166 0.85 7.64 -9.14
N TRP A 167 1.93 8.25 -9.62
CA TRP A 167 3.11 7.51 -10.06
C TRP A 167 3.73 6.74 -8.89
N PHE A 168 3.94 7.36 -7.72
CA PHE A 168 4.40 6.66 -6.52
C PHE A 168 3.51 5.47 -6.19
N THR A 169 2.19 5.69 -6.09
CA THR A 169 1.22 4.63 -5.75
C THR A 169 1.22 3.50 -6.76
N THR A 170 1.25 3.83 -8.05
CA THR A 170 1.24 2.84 -9.14
C THR A 170 2.55 2.06 -9.20
N LEU A 171 3.68 2.72 -8.97
CA LEU A 171 5.01 2.11 -8.97
C LEU A 171 5.17 1.16 -7.79
N PHE A 172 4.78 1.57 -6.56
CA PHE A 172 4.84 0.68 -5.40
C PHE A 172 3.91 -0.52 -5.55
N LYS A 173 2.69 -0.30 -6.05
CA LYS A 173 1.77 -1.41 -6.35
C LYS A 173 2.34 -2.37 -7.40
N ALA A 174 3.10 -1.87 -8.38
CA ALA A 174 3.77 -2.72 -9.35
C ALA A 174 4.94 -3.50 -8.72
N LEU A 175 5.67 -2.91 -7.76
CA LEU A 175 6.72 -3.59 -7.01
C LEU A 175 6.17 -4.68 -6.06
N GLU A 176 4.92 -4.56 -5.61
CA GLU A 176 4.21 -5.56 -4.79
C GLU A 176 3.65 -6.73 -5.62
N ASP A 177 3.80 -6.71 -6.96
CA ASP A 177 3.30 -7.78 -7.82
C ASP A 177 3.93 -9.13 -7.43
N GLU A 178 3.08 -10.11 -7.17
CA GLU A 178 3.49 -11.46 -6.76
C GLU A 178 4.39 -12.14 -7.79
N GLN A 179 4.37 -11.74 -9.06
CA GLN A 179 5.26 -12.26 -10.10
C GLN A 179 6.72 -11.85 -9.88
N LEU A 180 6.96 -10.70 -9.25
CA LEU A 180 8.32 -10.24 -8.93
C LEU A 180 8.92 -10.97 -7.73
N GLN A 181 8.09 -11.55 -6.87
CA GLN A 181 8.51 -12.27 -5.67
C GLN A 181 9.43 -11.45 -4.73
N LEU A 182 9.35 -10.12 -4.79
CA LEU A 182 10.20 -9.24 -3.94
C LEU A 182 9.76 -9.29 -2.49
N PHE A 183 8.45 -9.31 -2.28
CA PHE A 183 7.82 -9.20 -0.96
C PHE A 183 6.85 -10.33 -0.71
N ILE A 184 6.65 -10.63 0.56
CA ILE A 184 5.57 -11.48 1.07
C ILE A 184 4.75 -10.69 2.08
N LYS A 185 3.46 -10.99 2.18
CA LYS A 185 2.58 -10.38 3.18
C LYS A 185 2.96 -10.86 4.57
N SER A 186 2.86 -9.98 5.55
CA SER A 186 3.03 -10.36 6.96
C SER A 186 1.84 -11.20 7.44
N ASP A 187 2.11 -12.22 8.25
CA ASP A 187 1.05 -13.04 8.86
C ASP A 187 0.29 -12.30 9.98
N THR A 188 0.89 -11.23 10.52
CA THR A 188 0.35 -10.49 11.67
C THR A 188 -0.35 -9.21 11.27
N ASP A 189 0.07 -8.64 10.16
CA ASP A 189 -0.52 -7.44 9.58
C ASP A 189 -0.70 -7.66 8.08
N ILE A 190 -1.94 -7.95 7.69
CA ILE A 190 -2.31 -8.22 6.28
C ILE A 190 -2.04 -7.03 5.35
N PHE A 191 -1.71 -5.88 5.90
CA PHE A 191 -1.38 -4.66 5.15
C PHE A 191 0.11 -4.40 5.06
N SER A 192 0.95 -5.14 5.82
CA SER A 192 2.39 -4.97 5.78
C SER A 192 3.08 -6.07 5.00
N TYR A 193 4.21 -5.69 4.43
CA TYR A 193 5.07 -6.56 3.64
C TYR A 193 6.41 -6.72 4.31
N THR A 194 6.96 -7.94 4.20
CA THR A 194 8.38 -8.21 4.45
C THR A 194 9.06 -8.65 3.18
N ILE A 195 10.39 -8.59 3.15
CA ILE A 195 11.18 -9.08 2.01
C ILE A 195 11.04 -10.60 1.94
N ASN A 196 10.90 -11.14 0.73
CA ASN A 196 10.86 -12.58 0.54
C ASN A 196 12.22 -13.21 0.94
N PRO A 197 12.27 -14.10 1.95
CA PRO A 197 13.51 -14.70 2.42
C PRO A 197 14.19 -15.58 1.36
N LEU A 198 13.45 -16.06 0.37
CA LEU A 198 13.94 -16.89 -0.74
C LEU A 198 14.38 -16.05 -1.95
N LEU A 199 14.34 -14.72 -1.85
CA LEU A 199 14.70 -13.83 -2.95
C LEU A 199 16.18 -14.00 -3.34
N LYS A 200 16.44 -14.20 -4.63
CA LYS A 200 17.79 -14.37 -5.14
C LYS A 200 18.62 -13.09 -5.03
N ARG A 201 19.84 -13.20 -4.50
CA ARG A 201 20.80 -12.10 -4.36
C ARG A 201 21.51 -11.86 -5.70
N ASN A 202 20.88 -11.10 -6.60
CA ASN A 202 21.39 -10.77 -7.92
C ASN A 202 21.20 -9.27 -8.24
N ASN A 203 21.93 -8.80 -9.25
CA ASN A 203 21.89 -7.39 -9.65
C ASN A 203 20.49 -6.91 -10.08
N ASN A 204 19.67 -7.78 -10.65
CA ASN A 204 18.31 -7.40 -11.06
C ASN A 204 17.44 -7.10 -9.85
N ASN A 205 17.47 -7.96 -8.82
CA ASN A 205 16.71 -7.73 -7.61
C ASN A 205 17.26 -6.52 -6.83
N PHE A 206 18.60 -6.37 -6.72
CA PHE A 206 19.19 -5.22 -6.05
C PHE A 206 18.81 -3.87 -6.64
N LYS A 207 18.55 -3.78 -7.97
CA LYS A 207 18.05 -2.55 -8.62
C LYS A 207 16.71 -2.09 -8.06
N TYR A 208 15.80 -3.02 -7.76
CA TYR A 208 14.49 -2.68 -7.17
C TYR A 208 14.66 -2.06 -5.78
N PHE A 209 15.54 -2.61 -4.95
CA PHE A 209 15.79 -2.08 -3.61
C PHE A 209 16.55 -0.76 -3.62
N SER A 210 17.46 -0.55 -4.57
CA SER A 210 18.06 0.77 -4.80
C SER A 210 17.02 1.79 -5.27
N LEU A 211 16.09 1.40 -6.15
CA LEU A 211 14.96 2.25 -6.53
C LEU A 211 14.14 2.65 -5.32
N ILE A 212 13.75 1.70 -4.46
CA ILE A 212 12.98 1.96 -3.24
C ILE A 212 13.70 2.96 -2.34
N GLY A 213 15.02 2.82 -2.15
CA GLY A 213 15.82 3.79 -1.39
C GLY A 213 15.76 5.20 -1.96
N LYS A 214 15.84 5.34 -3.29
CA LYS A 214 15.68 6.64 -3.98
C LYS A 214 14.27 7.21 -3.84
N LEU A 215 13.24 6.35 -3.93
CA LEU A 215 11.84 6.76 -3.79
C LEU A 215 11.55 7.26 -2.38
N ILE A 216 12.06 6.58 -1.36
CA ILE A 216 11.96 7.03 0.04
C ILE A 216 12.67 8.39 0.19
N ALA A 217 13.89 8.54 -0.32
CA ALA A 217 14.60 9.81 -0.26
C ALA A 217 13.82 10.94 -0.96
N LYS A 218 13.29 10.68 -2.16
CA LYS A 218 12.49 11.67 -2.90
C LYS A 218 11.21 12.03 -2.18
N ALA A 219 10.53 11.06 -1.59
CA ALA A 219 9.34 11.29 -0.78
C ALA A 219 9.62 12.21 0.41
N LEU A 220 10.74 11.98 1.12
CA LEU A 220 11.19 12.85 2.22
C LEU A 220 11.58 14.25 1.75
N ILE A 221 12.24 14.38 0.58
CA ILE A 221 12.63 15.68 -0.02
C ILE A 221 11.40 16.51 -0.38
N ASP A 222 10.36 15.89 -0.93
CA ASP A 222 9.17 16.56 -1.40
C ASP A 222 8.03 16.58 -0.36
N ASN A 223 8.28 16.05 0.84
CA ASN A 223 7.28 15.91 1.91
C ASN A 223 6.02 15.14 1.45
N ILE A 224 6.22 14.08 0.66
CA ILE A 224 5.14 13.22 0.14
C ILE A 224 5.12 11.94 0.96
N THR A 225 3.97 11.59 1.53
CA THR A 225 3.78 10.28 2.13
C THR A 225 3.64 9.21 1.05
N VAL A 226 4.35 8.09 1.21
CA VAL A 226 4.31 6.97 0.29
C VAL A 226 3.59 5.79 0.92
N ASN A 227 2.78 5.11 0.13
CA ASN A 227 2.00 3.98 0.62
C ASN A 227 2.80 2.68 0.54
N ILE A 228 3.98 2.66 1.20
CA ILE A 228 4.79 1.45 1.35
C ILE A 228 4.53 0.87 2.73
N CYS A 229 3.73 -0.16 2.79
CA CYS A 229 3.46 -0.82 4.05
C CYS A 229 4.53 -1.87 4.36
N PHE A 230 5.77 -1.45 4.62
CA PHE A 230 6.75 -2.36 5.19
C PHE A 230 6.43 -2.70 6.64
N ASN A 231 6.76 -3.91 7.06
CA ASN A 231 6.69 -4.24 8.47
C ASN A 231 7.75 -3.46 9.27
N LYS A 232 7.52 -3.31 10.57
CA LYS A 232 8.37 -2.53 11.49
C LYS A 232 9.84 -2.95 11.47
N LEU A 233 10.11 -4.24 11.27
CA LEU A 233 11.46 -4.79 11.23
C LEU A 233 12.33 -4.14 10.13
N ILE A 234 11.73 -3.83 8.97
CA ILE A 234 12.46 -3.21 7.85
C ILE A 234 12.96 -1.82 8.25
N TYR A 235 12.13 -1.01 8.93
CA TYR A 235 12.53 0.32 9.41
C TYR A 235 13.65 0.23 10.44
N LYS A 236 13.56 -0.73 11.39
CA LYS A 236 14.64 -1.01 12.35
C LYS A 236 15.96 -1.38 11.67
N MET A 237 15.88 -2.25 10.66
CA MET A 237 17.07 -2.64 9.91
C MET A 237 17.64 -1.50 9.06
N ILE A 238 16.82 -0.60 8.51
CA ILE A 238 17.27 0.62 7.83
C ILE A 238 18.07 1.49 8.82
N LEU A 239 17.59 1.66 10.04
CA LEU A 239 18.25 2.43 11.10
C LEU A 239 19.41 1.69 11.76
N GLN A 240 19.64 0.42 11.45
CA GLN A 240 20.63 -0.46 12.07
C GLN A 240 20.39 -0.66 13.57
N GLU A 241 19.13 -0.64 14.00
CA GLU A 241 18.74 -0.97 15.36
C GLU A 241 18.85 -2.48 15.62
N LYS A 242 19.10 -2.84 16.87
CA LYS A 242 19.15 -4.26 17.27
C LYS A 242 17.76 -4.87 17.21
N ILE A 243 17.66 -6.06 16.63
CA ILE A 243 16.45 -6.84 16.58
C ILE A 243 16.36 -7.78 17.78
N GLU A 244 15.23 -7.79 18.47
CA GLU A 244 14.96 -8.62 19.62
C GLU A 244 13.92 -9.71 19.29
N ILE A 245 13.81 -10.73 20.15
CA ILE A 245 12.92 -11.88 19.91
C ILE A 245 11.44 -11.48 19.73
N ASN A 246 10.96 -10.52 20.53
CA ASN A 246 9.58 -10.02 20.48
C ASN A 246 9.24 -9.37 19.13
N GLU A 247 10.23 -8.93 18.40
CA GLU A 247 10.04 -8.27 17.09
C GLU A 247 9.90 -9.27 15.95
N LEU A 248 10.22 -10.54 16.18
CA LEU A 248 9.94 -11.61 15.24
C LEU A 248 8.43 -11.79 14.99
N VAL A 249 7.59 -11.32 15.92
CA VAL A 249 6.14 -11.28 15.72
C VAL A 249 5.76 -10.57 14.41
N PHE A 250 6.50 -9.54 14.02
CA PHE A 250 6.27 -8.79 12.78
C PHE A 250 6.67 -9.56 11.51
N ILE A 251 7.47 -10.62 11.62
CA ILE A 251 7.81 -11.49 10.50
C ILE A 251 6.83 -12.65 10.44
N ASN A 252 6.67 -13.36 11.55
CA ASN A 252 5.85 -14.56 11.64
C ASN A 252 5.43 -14.81 13.09
N LYS A 253 4.14 -14.63 13.38
CA LYS A 253 3.57 -14.80 14.71
C LYS A 253 3.70 -16.23 15.24
N SER A 254 3.50 -17.21 14.38
CA SER A 254 3.63 -18.62 14.76
C SER A 254 5.07 -18.96 15.16
N LEU A 255 6.04 -18.44 14.42
CA LEU A 255 7.46 -18.58 14.74
C LEU A 255 7.78 -17.91 16.10
N TYR A 256 7.34 -16.65 16.29
CA TYR A 256 7.54 -15.96 17.56
C TYR A 256 6.97 -16.73 18.73
N ASN A 257 5.70 -17.13 18.68
CA ASN A 257 5.05 -17.91 19.74
C ASN A 257 5.78 -19.24 20.01
N SER A 258 6.26 -19.91 18.96
CA SER A 258 7.04 -21.13 19.08
C SER A 258 8.36 -20.89 19.84
N LEU A 259 9.10 -19.85 19.45
CA LEU A 259 10.38 -19.52 20.08
C LEU A 259 10.20 -19.02 21.53
N GLU A 260 9.17 -18.23 21.81
CA GLU A 260 8.83 -17.73 23.13
C GLU A 260 8.48 -18.91 24.08
N ASN A 261 7.66 -19.85 23.61
CA ASN A 261 7.33 -21.05 24.39
C ASN A 261 8.56 -21.92 24.65
N MET A 262 9.50 -22.00 23.71
CA MET A 262 10.73 -22.77 23.86
C MET A 262 11.73 -22.13 24.82
N THR A 263 11.65 -20.83 25.09
CA THR A 263 12.61 -20.11 25.94
C THR A 263 12.77 -20.74 27.34
N ASN A 264 11.72 -21.35 27.86
CA ASN A 264 11.68 -21.96 29.19
C ASN A 264 11.76 -23.51 29.16
N MET A 265 12.00 -24.12 27.98
CA MET A 265 12.04 -25.57 27.82
C MET A 265 13.49 -26.09 27.81
N GLU A 266 13.70 -27.31 28.28
CA GLU A 266 14.99 -27.99 28.17
C GLU A 266 15.22 -28.45 26.71
N CYS A 267 16.42 -28.22 26.20
CA CYS A 267 16.76 -28.50 24.80
C CYS A 267 16.71 -30.03 24.48
N SER A 268 16.97 -30.87 25.49
CA SER A 268 17.04 -32.33 25.33
C SER A 268 15.74 -32.96 24.85
N ASP A 269 14.61 -32.32 25.17
CA ASP A 269 13.28 -32.91 24.96
C ASP A 269 12.67 -32.53 23.61
N LEU A 270 13.28 -31.58 22.89
CA LEU A 270 12.68 -31.00 21.69
C LEU A 270 13.26 -31.55 20.38
N GLY A 271 14.38 -32.25 20.41
CA GLY A 271 15.02 -32.82 19.21
C GLY A 271 15.41 -31.78 18.16
N LEU A 272 15.65 -30.55 18.58
CA LEU A 272 15.93 -29.41 17.66
C LEU A 272 17.36 -29.49 17.12
N SER A 273 17.52 -29.02 15.89
CA SER A 273 18.82 -28.79 15.24
C SER A 273 18.91 -27.38 14.70
N TYR A 274 20.13 -26.93 14.34
CA TYR A 274 20.37 -25.57 13.84
C TYR A 274 20.02 -25.46 12.34
N ASN A 275 18.77 -25.78 12.00
CA ASN A 275 18.21 -25.58 10.67
C ASN A 275 16.89 -24.82 10.73
N ILE A 276 16.48 -24.26 9.58
CA ILE A 276 15.20 -23.56 9.40
C ILE A 276 14.62 -23.91 8.04
N GLU A 277 13.32 -24.02 7.95
CA GLU A 277 12.61 -24.25 6.71
C GLU A 277 11.72 -23.09 6.35
N PHE A 278 11.72 -22.72 5.06
CA PHE A 278 10.81 -21.77 4.46
C PHE A 278 9.98 -22.44 3.38
N LYS A 279 8.75 -22.01 3.27
CA LYS A 279 7.82 -22.45 2.24
C LYS A 279 7.77 -21.43 1.12
N ASP A 280 7.96 -21.85 -0.12
CA ASP A 280 7.79 -20.98 -1.27
C ASP A 280 6.31 -20.83 -1.67
N TYR A 281 6.03 -19.94 -2.63
CA TYR A 281 4.68 -19.69 -3.14
C TYR A 281 4.04 -20.91 -3.84
N LYS A 282 4.84 -21.94 -4.20
CA LYS A 282 4.38 -23.23 -4.76
C LYS A 282 4.20 -24.29 -3.68
N ASN A 283 4.32 -23.91 -2.42
CA ASN A 283 4.29 -24.80 -1.26
C ASN A 283 5.46 -25.80 -1.15
N ASN A 284 6.59 -25.59 -1.84
CA ASN A 284 7.79 -26.38 -1.63
C ASN A 284 8.55 -25.90 -0.40
N TYR A 285 9.09 -26.81 0.38
CA TYR A 285 9.93 -26.52 1.52
C TYR A 285 11.39 -26.38 1.12
N HIS A 286 12.04 -25.32 1.59
CA HIS A 286 13.46 -25.05 1.41
C HIS A 286 14.11 -25.02 2.80
N SER A 287 15.04 -25.97 3.04
CA SER A 287 15.76 -26.08 4.30
C SER A 287 17.10 -25.36 4.23
N PHE A 288 17.44 -24.65 5.28
CA PHE A 288 18.68 -23.89 5.40
C PHE A 288 19.36 -24.19 6.73
N ASP A 289 20.66 -24.40 6.71
CA ASP A 289 21.47 -24.50 7.91
C ASP A 289 21.71 -23.11 8.51
N ILE A 290 21.30 -22.90 9.77
CA ILE A 290 21.55 -21.64 10.51
C ILE A 290 23.05 -21.48 10.80
N ILE A 291 23.74 -22.60 11.06
CA ILE A 291 25.20 -22.70 11.20
C ILE A 291 25.71 -23.79 10.28
N LYS A 292 27.01 -23.80 9.98
CA LYS A 292 27.59 -24.83 9.11
C LYS A 292 27.27 -26.25 9.61
N ASN A 293 26.66 -27.06 8.76
CA ASN A 293 26.15 -28.41 9.08
C ASN A 293 25.09 -28.43 10.20
N GLY A 294 24.32 -27.37 10.37
CA GLY A 294 23.39 -27.14 11.47
C GLY A 294 22.32 -28.21 11.62
N ILE A 295 21.87 -28.83 10.49
CA ILE A 295 20.89 -29.92 10.50
C ILE A 295 21.35 -31.13 11.32
N ASN A 296 22.65 -31.37 11.41
CA ASN A 296 23.25 -32.50 12.15
C ASN A 296 23.68 -32.11 13.58
N ILE A 297 23.52 -30.87 13.98
CA ILE A 297 23.98 -30.38 15.29
C ILE A 297 22.76 -30.17 16.20
N PRO A 298 22.62 -31.00 17.26
CA PRO A 298 21.52 -30.83 18.19
C PRO A 298 21.70 -29.52 19.00
N VAL A 299 20.56 -28.85 19.26
CA VAL A 299 20.53 -27.66 20.10
C VAL A 299 20.77 -28.06 21.55
N ARG A 300 21.74 -27.42 22.21
CA ARG A 300 22.09 -27.65 23.61
C ARG A 300 21.87 -26.39 24.48
N ASP A 301 21.84 -25.24 23.86
CA ASP A 301 21.55 -23.94 24.50
C ASP A 301 20.44 -23.24 23.70
N MET A 302 19.28 -23.11 24.34
CA MET A 302 18.09 -22.50 23.72
C MET A 302 18.30 -21.03 23.42
N LYS A 303 18.98 -20.30 24.30
CA LYS A 303 19.25 -18.87 24.11
C LYS A 303 20.19 -18.64 22.93
N ASP A 304 21.24 -19.45 22.81
CA ASP A 304 22.14 -19.41 21.65
C ASP A 304 21.40 -19.76 20.36
N PHE A 305 20.56 -20.79 20.38
CA PHE A 305 19.75 -21.17 19.21
C PHE A 305 18.81 -20.05 18.76
N ILE A 306 18.10 -19.41 19.70
CA ILE A 306 17.17 -18.31 19.39
C ILE A 306 17.93 -17.13 18.80
N ASN A 307 19.05 -16.72 19.40
CA ASN A 307 19.86 -15.62 18.89
C ASN A 307 20.40 -15.91 17.49
N LYS A 308 20.96 -17.09 17.25
CA LYS A 308 21.45 -17.49 15.93
C LYS A 308 20.34 -17.57 14.89
N ARG A 309 19.13 -17.95 15.30
CA ARG A 309 17.95 -17.96 14.42
C ARG A 309 17.52 -16.54 14.03
N ILE A 310 17.54 -15.60 14.96
CA ILE A 310 17.30 -14.18 14.71
C ILE A 310 18.36 -13.62 13.73
N ASP A 311 19.64 -13.86 14.02
CA ASP A 311 20.75 -13.41 13.19
C ASP A 311 20.66 -13.99 11.77
N PHE A 312 20.31 -15.26 11.65
CA PHE A 312 20.11 -15.92 10.35
C PHE A 312 18.96 -15.27 9.59
N MET A 313 17.78 -15.10 10.22
CA MET A 313 16.62 -14.46 9.60
C MET A 313 16.93 -13.06 9.11
N THR A 314 17.54 -12.24 9.94
CA THR A 314 17.92 -10.87 9.57
C THR A 314 18.96 -10.85 8.46
N SER A 315 19.91 -11.81 8.46
CA SER A 315 20.91 -11.95 7.40
C SER A 315 20.33 -12.24 6.01
N LEU A 316 19.11 -12.80 5.93
CA LEU A 316 18.43 -13.03 4.66
C LEU A 316 17.93 -11.71 4.04
N TYR A 317 17.53 -10.77 4.87
CA TYR A 317 17.00 -9.45 4.44
C TYR A 317 18.09 -8.41 4.25
N GLU A 318 19.18 -8.48 5.05
CA GLU A 318 20.23 -7.47 5.10
C GLU A 318 20.82 -7.06 3.74
N PRO A 319 21.09 -7.97 2.77
CA PRO A 319 21.64 -7.56 1.48
C PRO A 319 20.72 -6.61 0.70
N PHE A 320 19.40 -6.75 0.84
CA PHE A 320 18.41 -5.94 0.18
C PHE A 320 18.16 -4.64 0.93
N ILE A 321 18.02 -4.72 2.26
CA ILE A 321 17.87 -3.54 3.12
C ILE A 321 19.09 -2.66 3.06
N LYS A 322 20.28 -3.24 3.00
CA LYS A 322 21.52 -2.50 2.76
C LYS A 322 21.44 -1.66 1.48
N ARG A 323 20.83 -2.16 0.39
CA ARG A 323 20.64 -1.38 -0.83
C ARG A 323 19.72 -0.19 -0.63
N ILE A 324 18.61 -0.38 0.08
CA ILE A 324 17.69 0.72 0.44
C ILE A 324 18.47 1.76 1.25
N ARG A 325 19.11 1.31 2.32
CA ARG A 325 19.85 2.14 3.29
C ARG A 325 20.98 2.92 2.65
N ASP A 326 21.87 2.24 1.92
CA ASP A 326 23.01 2.89 1.27
C ASP A 326 22.52 3.98 0.32
N THR A 327 21.52 3.67 -0.52
CA THR A 327 20.96 4.64 -1.47
C THR A 327 20.28 5.82 -0.77
N LEU A 328 19.58 5.58 0.35
CA LEU A 328 18.96 6.63 1.14
C LEU A 328 20.03 7.55 1.78
N PHE A 329 21.08 6.96 2.32
CA PHE A 329 22.16 7.70 3.01
C PHE A 329 23.11 8.43 2.03
N ASP A 330 23.21 7.97 0.78
CA ASP A 330 23.91 8.71 -0.29
C ASP A 330 23.20 10.02 -0.66
N ILE A 331 21.89 10.14 -0.35
CA ILE A 331 21.05 11.29 -0.71
C ILE A 331 20.79 12.18 0.51
N ILE A 332 20.44 11.60 1.64
CA ILE A 332 20.15 12.32 2.89
C ILE A 332 21.19 11.90 3.94
N PRO A 333 21.82 12.85 4.65
CA PRO A 333 22.85 12.53 5.64
C PRO A 333 22.37 11.46 6.63
N LYS A 334 23.20 10.44 6.82
CA LYS A 334 22.93 9.27 7.67
C LYS A 334 22.53 9.69 9.10
N GLU A 335 23.21 10.69 9.65
CA GLU A 335 23.03 11.18 11.01
C GLU A 335 21.61 11.74 11.21
N VAL A 336 21.06 12.37 10.17
CA VAL A 336 19.70 12.94 10.19
C VAL A 336 18.67 11.80 10.20
N ILE A 337 18.82 10.80 9.34
CA ILE A 337 17.90 9.65 9.29
C ILE A 337 18.01 8.81 10.57
N GLN A 338 19.21 8.59 11.09
CA GLN A 338 19.43 7.81 12.30
C GLN A 338 19.03 8.53 13.60
N SER A 339 18.66 9.81 13.55
CA SER A 339 18.08 10.50 14.69
C SER A 339 16.65 10.06 15.01
N PHE A 340 15.94 9.50 14.03
CA PHE A 340 14.58 8.96 14.19
C PHE A 340 14.59 7.57 14.80
N THR A 341 13.52 7.22 15.54
CA THR A 341 13.22 5.81 15.86
C THR A 341 12.56 5.12 14.67
N SER A 342 12.50 3.79 14.68
CA SER A 342 11.84 3.03 13.61
C SER A 342 10.38 3.42 13.42
N GLU A 343 9.65 3.69 14.52
CA GLU A 343 8.28 4.18 14.50
C GLU A 343 8.18 5.59 13.89
N GLN A 344 9.09 6.47 14.28
CA GLN A 344 9.14 7.83 13.74
C GLN A 344 9.46 7.83 12.24
N LEU A 345 10.39 6.98 11.81
CA LEU A 345 10.74 6.82 10.38
C LEU A 345 9.56 6.26 9.58
N GLU A 346 8.87 5.25 10.11
CA GLU A 346 7.66 4.73 9.49
C GLU A 346 6.59 5.81 9.32
N LEU A 347 6.32 6.58 10.38
CA LEU A 347 5.34 7.67 10.34
C LEU A 347 5.74 8.76 9.35
N LEU A 348 7.03 9.07 9.27
CA LEU A 348 7.55 10.08 8.35
C LEU A 348 7.39 9.67 6.89
N ILE A 349 7.63 8.39 6.58
CA ILE A 349 7.54 7.84 5.22
C ILE A 349 6.08 7.59 4.82
N ASN A 350 5.30 6.95 5.68
CA ASN A 350 3.97 6.43 5.33
C ASN A 350 2.81 7.32 5.83
N GLY A 351 3.07 8.26 6.74
CA GLY A 351 2.00 8.95 7.47
C GLY A 351 1.37 8.08 8.57
N ARG A 352 0.30 8.60 9.19
CA ARG A 352 -0.42 7.89 10.27
C ARG A 352 -1.13 6.65 9.72
N PRO A 353 -0.94 5.48 10.33
CA PRO A 353 -1.57 4.23 9.89
C PRO A 353 -3.06 4.15 10.26
N PHE A 354 -3.52 5.02 11.14
CA PHE A 354 -4.88 5.03 11.65
C PHE A 354 -5.62 6.28 11.19
N ILE A 355 -6.84 6.09 10.68
CA ILE A 355 -7.76 7.15 10.30
C ILE A 355 -8.68 7.43 11.48
N ASP A 356 -8.52 8.59 12.11
CA ASP A 356 -9.42 9.09 13.14
C ASP A 356 -10.58 9.81 12.46
N LEU A 357 -11.80 9.27 12.61
CA LEU A 357 -13.00 9.82 11.99
C LEU A 357 -13.41 11.18 12.55
N GLU A 358 -13.13 11.42 13.84
CA GLU A 358 -13.46 12.72 14.44
C GLU A 358 -12.51 13.80 13.91
N ASP A 359 -11.21 13.50 13.78
CA ASP A 359 -10.23 14.37 13.13
C ASP A 359 -10.62 14.61 11.65
N TRP A 360 -10.99 13.56 10.91
CA TRP A 360 -11.44 13.68 9.53
C TRP A 360 -12.67 14.58 9.41
N LYS A 361 -13.69 14.36 10.23
CA LYS A 361 -14.93 15.12 10.24
C LYS A 361 -14.71 16.59 10.63
N GLN A 362 -13.86 16.82 11.64
CA GLN A 362 -13.54 18.16 12.16
C GLN A 362 -12.88 19.04 11.10
N PHE A 363 -11.97 18.46 10.31
CA PHE A 363 -11.20 19.20 9.31
C PHE A 363 -11.72 19.00 7.88
N THR A 364 -12.96 18.50 7.71
CA THR A 364 -13.64 18.44 6.42
C THR A 364 -14.37 19.75 6.11
N GLU A 365 -14.15 20.28 4.92
CA GLU A 365 -14.85 21.43 4.38
C GLU A 365 -16.07 21.00 3.56
N TYR A 366 -17.16 21.73 3.68
CA TYR A 366 -18.40 21.46 2.96
C TYR A 366 -18.73 22.63 2.04
N ARG A 367 -18.96 22.34 0.77
CA ARG A 367 -19.44 23.34 -0.19
C ARG A 367 -20.96 23.36 -0.23
N GLU A 368 -21.52 24.56 -0.27
CA GLU A 368 -22.97 24.72 -0.38
C GLU A 368 -23.54 23.93 -1.59
N PRO A 369 -24.68 23.27 -1.41
CA PRO A 369 -25.61 23.35 -0.26
C PRO A 369 -25.32 22.31 0.85
N TYR A 370 -24.20 21.57 0.79
CA TYR A 370 -23.83 20.64 1.85
C TYR A 370 -23.28 21.39 3.07
N ASN A 371 -23.67 20.92 4.24
CA ASN A 371 -23.18 21.36 5.54
C ASN A 371 -23.39 20.24 6.57
N LEU A 372 -22.88 20.39 7.79
CA LEU A 372 -22.97 19.38 8.85
C LEU A 372 -24.40 18.94 9.21
N ASN A 373 -25.41 19.79 8.97
CA ASN A 373 -26.82 19.48 9.25
C ASN A 373 -27.52 18.86 8.04
N ASN A 374 -26.87 18.76 6.90
CA ASN A 374 -27.47 18.16 5.71
C ASN A 374 -27.61 16.65 5.90
N LYS A 375 -28.79 16.11 5.57
CA LYS A 375 -29.15 14.72 5.75
C LYS A 375 -28.16 13.75 5.08
N ILE A 376 -27.64 14.09 3.89
CA ILE A 376 -26.68 13.24 3.17
C ILE A 376 -25.33 13.25 3.90
N ILE A 377 -24.90 14.38 4.45
CA ILE A 377 -23.66 14.49 5.24
C ILE A 377 -23.78 13.71 6.55
N ILE A 378 -24.93 13.77 7.21
CA ILE A 378 -25.20 12.94 8.41
C ILE A 378 -25.10 11.45 8.07
N TRP A 379 -25.73 11.02 6.98
CA TRP A 379 -25.65 9.64 6.52
C TRP A 379 -24.24 9.24 6.13
N PHE A 380 -23.48 10.12 5.47
CA PHE A 380 -22.10 9.87 5.08
C PHE A 380 -21.26 9.52 6.30
N TRP A 381 -21.24 10.35 7.33
CA TRP A 381 -20.45 10.10 8.55
C TRP A 381 -20.95 8.90 9.35
N ASP A 382 -22.26 8.67 9.39
CA ASP A 382 -22.83 7.46 10.01
C ASP A 382 -22.42 6.19 9.26
N ILE A 383 -22.34 6.19 7.95
CA ILE A 383 -21.85 5.07 7.16
C ILE A 383 -20.35 4.85 7.43
N LEU A 384 -19.55 5.92 7.40
CA LEU A 384 -18.11 5.83 7.65
C LEU A 384 -17.78 5.27 9.04
N SER A 385 -18.59 5.57 10.05
CA SER A 385 -18.40 5.04 11.41
C SER A 385 -18.56 3.51 11.51
N GLN A 386 -19.16 2.89 10.51
CA GLN A 386 -19.38 1.45 10.42
C GLN A 386 -18.32 0.74 9.57
N LEU A 387 -17.43 1.50 8.89
CA LEU A 387 -16.40 0.95 8.03
C LEU A 387 -15.16 0.52 8.81
N THR A 388 -14.48 -0.47 8.28
CA THR A 388 -13.15 -0.88 8.76
C THR A 388 -12.09 0.17 8.38
N GLN A 389 -10.95 0.17 9.06
CA GLN A 389 -9.81 1.04 8.73
C GLN A 389 -9.33 0.88 7.29
N ASN A 390 -9.42 -0.34 6.74
CA ASN A 390 -9.09 -0.62 5.35
C ASN A 390 -10.07 0.05 4.38
N GLU A 391 -11.36 -0.03 4.64
CA GLU A 391 -12.39 0.60 3.83
C GLU A 391 -12.28 2.13 3.88
N LEU A 392 -12.02 2.68 5.06
CA LEU A 392 -11.73 4.11 5.24
C LEU A 392 -10.49 4.53 4.44
N GLY A 393 -9.42 3.73 4.50
CA GLY A 393 -8.20 3.94 3.72
C GLY A 393 -8.46 3.90 2.20
N ASN A 394 -9.32 2.99 1.73
CA ASN A 394 -9.69 2.91 0.31
C ASN A 394 -10.50 4.13 -0.15
N LEU A 395 -11.42 4.63 0.69
CA LEU A 395 -12.17 5.86 0.39
C LEU A 395 -11.24 7.09 0.40
N LEU A 396 -10.32 7.17 1.35
CA LEU A 396 -9.32 8.23 1.40
C LEU A 396 -8.40 8.18 0.17
N MET A 397 -7.93 6.99 -0.22
CA MET A 397 -7.16 6.76 -1.44
C MET A 397 -7.91 7.22 -2.69
N PHE A 398 -9.20 6.88 -2.79
CA PHE A 398 -10.04 7.31 -3.91
C PHE A 398 -10.11 8.83 -4.02
N THR A 399 -10.18 9.53 -2.89
CA THR A 399 -10.39 10.98 -2.87
C THR A 399 -9.10 11.80 -2.91
N THR A 400 -8.00 11.29 -2.33
CA THR A 400 -6.76 12.07 -2.12
C THR A 400 -5.53 11.48 -2.82
N GLY A 401 -5.64 10.25 -3.33
CA GLY A 401 -4.50 9.51 -3.89
C GLY A 401 -3.59 8.85 -2.84
N THR A 402 -3.93 8.94 -1.54
CA THR A 402 -3.21 8.25 -0.46
C THR A 402 -4.20 7.58 0.50
N SER A 403 -3.87 6.39 1.00
CA SER A 403 -4.67 5.69 2.03
C SER A 403 -4.28 6.05 3.45
N ARG A 404 -3.29 6.91 3.63
CA ARG A 404 -2.72 7.31 4.91
C ARG A 404 -2.94 8.80 5.17
N VAL A 405 -3.09 9.13 6.45
CA VAL A 405 -3.26 10.52 6.90
C VAL A 405 -1.89 11.14 7.13
N PRO A 406 -1.65 12.42 6.76
CA PRO A 406 -0.42 13.12 7.11
C PRO A 406 -0.14 13.09 8.61
N LEU A 407 1.11 13.29 9.00
CA LEU A 407 1.52 13.31 10.41
C LEU A 407 0.73 14.31 11.25
N GLY A 408 0.44 15.50 10.69
CA GLY A 408 -0.36 16.53 11.34
C GLY A 408 -1.86 16.26 11.41
N GLY A 409 -2.35 15.12 10.88
CA GLY A 409 -3.79 14.84 10.78
C GLY A 409 -4.44 15.46 9.55
N PHE A 410 -5.77 15.41 9.51
CA PHE A 410 -6.55 15.96 8.39
C PHE A 410 -6.45 17.49 8.25
N GLU A 411 -6.07 18.19 9.32
CA GLU A 411 -5.78 19.62 9.27
C GLU A 411 -4.64 19.93 8.30
N HIS A 412 -3.64 19.04 8.22
CA HIS A 412 -2.45 19.18 7.39
C HIS A 412 -2.53 18.37 6.09
N LEU A 413 -3.74 18.00 5.67
CA LEU A 413 -3.92 17.37 4.37
C LEU A 413 -3.54 18.37 3.28
N GLU A 414 -2.60 17.97 2.43
CA GLU A 414 -2.04 18.82 1.39
C GLU A 414 -2.62 18.51 0.03
N SER A 415 -2.75 19.54 -0.80
CA SER A 415 -2.91 19.37 -2.24
C SER A 415 -1.61 18.84 -2.84
N ASN A 416 -1.70 18.44 -4.08
CA ASN A 416 -0.56 17.96 -4.85
C ASN A 416 0.58 19.00 -5.02
N ARG A 417 0.33 20.26 -4.72
CA ARG A 417 1.32 21.35 -4.75
C ARG A 417 1.96 21.65 -3.39
N GLY A 418 1.70 20.82 -2.38
CA GLY A 418 2.21 21.02 -1.02
C GLY A 418 1.51 22.15 -0.24
N ASN A 419 0.44 22.72 -0.79
CA ASN A 419 -0.40 23.66 -0.05
C ASN A 419 -1.43 22.89 0.77
N ILE A 420 -1.76 23.37 1.96
CA ILE A 420 -2.84 22.81 2.76
C ILE A 420 -4.13 22.86 1.93
N SER A 421 -4.74 21.70 1.71
CA SER A 421 -6.02 21.53 1.03
C SER A 421 -6.81 20.47 1.78
N ARG A 422 -7.72 20.95 2.62
CA ARG A 422 -8.54 20.07 3.47
C ARG A 422 -9.45 19.19 2.64
N PHE A 423 -9.84 18.07 3.22
CA PHE A 423 -10.83 17.19 2.59
C PHE A 423 -12.13 17.98 2.37
N THR A 424 -12.61 17.98 1.14
CA THR A 424 -13.78 18.79 0.75
C THR A 424 -14.89 17.92 0.22
N ILE A 425 -16.13 18.15 0.65
CA ILE A 425 -17.31 17.48 0.09
C ILE A 425 -18.14 18.50 -0.67
N GLU A 426 -18.44 18.20 -1.94
CA GLU A 426 -19.24 19.01 -2.83
C GLU A 426 -20.46 18.23 -3.33
N ALA A 427 -21.57 18.96 -3.56
CA ALA A 427 -22.80 18.37 -4.06
C ALA A 427 -22.82 18.34 -5.58
N ILE A 428 -23.26 17.21 -6.14
CA ILE A 428 -23.55 17.09 -7.57
C ILE A 428 -25.00 16.63 -7.80
N PRO A 429 -25.60 16.95 -8.97
CA PRO A 429 -26.96 16.55 -9.28
C PRO A 429 -27.15 15.03 -9.23
N TYR A 430 -28.27 14.58 -8.67
CA TYR A 430 -28.75 13.22 -8.79
C TYR A 430 -29.49 13.06 -10.11
N VAL A 431 -29.11 12.08 -10.94
CA VAL A 431 -29.76 11.82 -12.22
C VAL A 431 -30.70 10.61 -12.07
N PRO A 432 -32.04 10.80 -12.15
CA PRO A 432 -32.97 9.71 -12.01
C PRO A 432 -32.80 8.64 -13.11
N ASN A 433 -33.08 7.38 -12.76
CA ASN A 433 -33.01 6.22 -13.67
C ASN A 433 -31.62 5.94 -14.25
N THR A 434 -30.56 6.48 -13.63
CA THR A 434 -29.17 6.18 -13.96
C THR A 434 -28.44 5.76 -12.69
N LYS A 435 -27.32 5.08 -12.85
CA LYS A 435 -26.44 4.78 -11.73
C LYS A 435 -25.67 6.06 -11.35
N ASN A 436 -25.96 6.58 -10.16
CA ASN A 436 -25.28 7.75 -9.65
C ASN A 436 -23.97 7.33 -8.98
N PHE A 437 -22.87 7.96 -9.39
CA PHE A 437 -21.55 7.66 -8.85
C PHE A 437 -21.04 8.84 -8.04
N ILE A 438 -20.36 8.53 -6.94
CA ILE A 438 -19.52 9.48 -6.23
C ILE A 438 -18.29 9.71 -7.10
N LYS A 439 -17.86 10.96 -7.26
CA LYS A 439 -16.68 11.33 -8.02
C LYS A 439 -15.60 11.88 -7.09
N ALA A 440 -14.34 11.74 -7.47
CA ALA A 440 -13.22 12.31 -6.72
C ALA A 440 -12.37 13.21 -7.61
N HIS A 441 -11.89 14.30 -7.02
CA HIS A 441 -10.92 15.22 -7.61
C HIS A 441 -9.69 15.23 -6.71
N THR A 442 -8.82 14.27 -6.91
CA THR A 442 -7.67 13.99 -6.04
C THR A 442 -6.69 15.15 -5.93
N CYS A 443 -6.60 16.00 -6.96
CA CYS A 443 -5.78 17.21 -6.93
C CYS A 443 -6.21 18.22 -5.88
N PHE A 444 -7.47 18.16 -5.46
CA PHE A 444 -8.10 19.11 -4.53
C PHE A 444 -8.60 18.43 -3.25
N ASN A 445 -8.28 17.14 -3.05
CA ASN A 445 -8.82 16.31 -1.96
C ASN A 445 -10.35 16.40 -1.85
N ARG A 446 -11.04 16.44 -3.02
CA ARG A 446 -12.47 16.71 -3.08
C ARG A 446 -13.27 15.47 -3.49
N LEU A 447 -14.36 15.24 -2.77
CA LEU A 447 -15.35 14.21 -3.02
C LEU A 447 -16.68 14.82 -3.43
N ASP A 448 -17.14 14.53 -4.64
CA ASP A 448 -18.43 15.00 -5.17
C ASP A 448 -19.47 13.92 -4.93
N ILE A 449 -20.48 14.25 -4.11
CA ILE A 449 -21.54 13.30 -3.70
C ILE A 449 -22.86 13.73 -4.32
N PRO A 450 -23.57 12.84 -5.09
CA PRO A 450 -24.90 13.10 -5.56
C PRO A 450 -25.94 13.28 -4.44
N TYR A 451 -27.04 13.98 -4.73
CA TYR A 451 -28.20 14.06 -3.83
C TYR A 451 -28.94 12.73 -3.74
N PHE A 452 -28.36 11.72 -3.10
CA PHE A 452 -28.98 10.41 -2.96
C PHE A 452 -30.35 10.49 -2.26
N LYS A 453 -31.31 9.68 -2.73
CA LYS A 453 -32.68 9.69 -2.22
C LYS A 453 -32.80 9.06 -0.83
N ASN A 454 -31.97 8.07 -0.55
CA ASN A 454 -31.97 7.34 0.70
C ASN A 454 -30.53 6.95 1.12
N ARG A 455 -30.40 6.57 2.38
CA ARG A 455 -29.14 6.19 3.00
C ARG A 455 -28.51 4.94 2.37
N GLU A 456 -29.35 4.00 1.91
CA GLU A 456 -28.87 2.72 1.38
C GLU A 456 -28.17 2.92 0.02
N GLU A 457 -28.74 3.76 -0.87
CA GLU A 457 -28.06 4.11 -2.13
C GLU A 457 -26.69 4.77 -1.90
N LEU A 458 -26.59 5.66 -0.93
CA LEU A 458 -25.30 6.27 -0.55
C LEU A 458 -24.34 5.21 0.00
N LYS A 459 -24.83 4.30 0.86
CA LYS A 459 -24.03 3.22 1.43
C LYS A 459 -23.47 2.29 0.34
N GLU A 460 -24.33 1.88 -0.60
CA GLU A 460 -23.89 1.06 -1.74
C GLU A 460 -22.82 1.75 -2.58
N ALA A 461 -22.98 3.05 -2.85
CA ALA A 461 -21.99 3.83 -3.60
C ALA A 461 -20.66 3.92 -2.87
N ILE A 462 -20.64 4.13 -1.54
CA ILE A 462 -19.42 4.16 -0.72
C ILE A 462 -18.76 2.78 -0.70
N LEU A 463 -19.52 1.71 -0.40
CA LEU A 463 -18.99 0.35 -0.38
C LEU A 463 -18.45 -0.09 -1.74
N PHE A 464 -19.07 0.37 -2.84
CA PHE A 464 -18.54 0.11 -4.17
C PHE A 464 -17.13 0.68 -4.37
N ILE A 465 -16.86 1.89 -3.88
CA ILE A 465 -15.52 2.51 -3.90
C ILE A 465 -14.56 1.70 -3.02
N CYS A 466 -14.97 1.41 -1.79
CA CYS A 466 -14.14 0.73 -0.80
C CYS A 466 -13.70 -0.68 -1.26
N ASN A 467 -14.60 -1.43 -1.90
CA ASN A 467 -14.36 -2.83 -2.27
C ASN A 467 -13.66 -2.99 -3.62
N ASN A 468 -13.81 -2.04 -4.55
CA ASN A 468 -13.25 -2.18 -5.89
C ASN A 468 -11.87 -1.55 -6.06
N ARG A 469 -11.28 -0.96 -5.00
CA ARG A 469 -10.01 -0.22 -5.07
C ARG A 469 -9.95 0.69 -6.30
N ILE A 470 -11.01 1.44 -6.52
CA ILE A 470 -11.11 2.36 -7.65
C ILE A 470 -10.15 3.51 -7.34
N LEU A 471 -9.13 3.66 -8.14
CA LEU A 471 -8.33 4.88 -8.14
C LEU A 471 -9.18 5.98 -8.77
N GLY A 472 -9.33 7.11 -8.09
CA GLY A 472 -10.21 8.23 -8.49
C GLY A 472 -9.82 8.97 -9.78
N PHE A 473 -8.93 8.38 -10.56
CA PHE A 473 -8.39 8.96 -11.78
C PHE A 473 -9.22 8.50 -12.99
N GLY A 474 -9.94 9.45 -13.61
CA GLY A 474 -10.50 9.29 -14.95
C GLY A 474 -11.80 8.49 -15.03
N ILE A 475 -12.80 8.85 -14.24
CA ILE A 475 -14.21 8.60 -14.57
C ILE A 475 -14.82 9.95 -14.96
N ASP A 476 -14.45 10.43 -16.14
CA ASP A 476 -15.23 11.41 -16.91
C ASP A 476 -16.16 10.67 -17.85
#